data_26f0d4fdf5ce32932f01342db6a9a40b
#
_entry.id   26f0d4fdf5ce32932f01342db6a9a40b
#
_cell.length_a   1.000
_cell.length_b   1.000
_cell.length_c   1.000
_cell.angle_alpha   90.00
_cell.angle_beta   90.00
_cell.angle_gamma   90.00
#
_symmetry.space_group_name_H-M   'P 1'
#
loop_
_entity.id
_entity.type
_entity.pdbx_description
1 polymer ?
#
loop_
_entity_poly.entity_id
_entity_poly.type
_entity_poly.pdbx_seq_one_letter_code
_entity_poly.pdbx_strand_id
1 'polypeptide(L)'
;MKKWSSVLAASVMALSIGTASADDGKTIYFYNWTEYVPPGLLEQFTKETGIKVIYSTYESNESMYTKLKTYKDGAYDLVVPSTYFISKMSHEGMLQKIDKSKLSNFDNLDPSLLHKSFDPQNDYSIPYIWGATAIGINSDEVDVSSITSWADLWKPEYKDSLLLTDDAREVFQMALLKLGYSGNTTDPKQIEEAYKELQKLMPNVLAFNSDNPANPYMQGEVNLGMIWNGSAFIAREAGAPIELVWPKEGGIFWMDSLAIPANAKNVEGAHKLIDFLLRPEVAAKVAENIGYPTPNLAAQKLLPKTITKDSSLYPSEEIISKGEWQNDVGEATVLYESYYQKLKAGR
;
A
#
# COMPACT_ATOMS: atom_id res chain seq x y z
N MET A 1 -80.40 -36.02 -3.82
CA MET A 1 -79.36 -36.16 -4.86
C MET A 1 -78.93 -34.73 -5.20
N LYS A 2 -77.78 -34.26 -4.62
CA LYS A 2 -77.18 -32.94 -4.90
C LYS A 2 -75.86 -33.16 -5.55
N LYS A 3 -75.71 -32.68 -6.78
CA LYS A 3 -74.47 -32.71 -7.56
C LYS A 3 -73.56 -31.59 -7.06
N TRP A 4 -72.34 -31.91 -6.68
CA TRP A 4 -71.29 -30.91 -6.42
C TRP A 4 -70.39 -30.84 -7.64
N SER A 5 -70.32 -29.65 -8.23
CA SER A 5 -69.41 -29.32 -9.31
C SER A 5 -68.15 -28.73 -8.69
N SER A 6 -67.03 -29.42 -8.91
CA SER A 6 -65.68 -28.93 -8.49
C SER A 6 -65.15 -28.00 -9.55
N VAL A 7 -64.91 -26.74 -9.13
CA VAL A 7 -64.21 -25.76 -9.96
C VAL A 7 -62.71 -25.82 -9.62
N LEU A 8 -61.88 -26.25 -10.58
CA LEU A 8 -60.45 -26.19 -10.52
C LEU A 8 -60.01 -24.75 -10.83
N ALA A 9 -59.47 -24.06 -9.84
CA ALA A 9 -58.77 -22.78 -10.04
C ALA A 9 -57.31 -23.07 -10.37
N ALA A 10 -56.92 -22.84 -11.63
CA ALA A 10 -55.53 -22.86 -12.04
C ALA A 10 -54.85 -21.57 -11.65
N SER A 11 -53.98 -21.64 -10.62
CA SER A 11 -53.11 -20.52 -10.23
C SER A 11 -51.93 -20.43 -11.20
N VAL A 12 -51.92 -19.41 -12.05
CA VAL A 12 -50.79 -19.05 -12.88
C VAL A 12 -49.76 -18.36 -11.98
N MET A 13 -48.70 -19.06 -11.60
CA MET A 13 -47.54 -18.49 -10.93
C MET A 13 -46.74 -17.71 -11.97
N ALA A 14 -46.85 -16.40 -12.00
CA ALA A 14 -45.95 -15.54 -12.79
C ALA A 14 -44.55 -15.61 -12.17
N LEU A 15 -43.62 -16.34 -12.81
CA LEU A 15 -42.20 -16.21 -12.53
C LEU A 15 -41.80 -14.79 -12.95
N SER A 16 -41.64 -13.91 -11.99
CA SER A 16 -40.88 -12.68 -12.18
C SER A 16 -39.39 -13.07 -12.38
N ILE A 17 -38.99 -13.17 -13.64
CA ILE A 17 -37.55 -13.21 -14.02
C ILE A 17 -37.02 -11.85 -13.59
N GLY A 18 -36.36 -11.82 -12.44
CA GLY A 18 -35.54 -10.68 -12.04
C GLY A 18 -34.46 -10.50 -13.11
N THR A 19 -34.65 -9.50 -13.96
CA THR A 19 -33.58 -9.04 -14.84
C THR A 19 -32.42 -8.63 -13.93
N ALA A 20 -31.33 -9.40 -13.98
CA ALA A 20 -30.04 -8.92 -13.46
C ALA A 20 -29.80 -7.56 -14.12
N SER A 21 -29.88 -6.49 -13.35
CA SER A 21 -29.61 -5.14 -13.81
C SER A 21 -28.16 -5.18 -14.27
N ALA A 22 -27.93 -5.09 -15.57
CA ALA A 22 -26.60 -4.79 -16.09
C ALA A 22 -26.17 -3.51 -15.37
N ASP A 23 -24.95 -3.51 -14.78
CA ASP A 23 -24.38 -2.31 -14.20
C ASP A 23 -24.40 -1.25 -15.31
N ASP A 24 -25.17 -0.18 -15.12
CA ASP A 24 -25.40 0.86 -16.14
C ASP A 24 -24.18 1.82 -16.26
N GLY A 25 -23.02 1.41 -15.76
CA GLY A 25 -21.80 2.21 -15.72
C GLY A 25 -21.83 3.32 -14.67
N LYS A 26 -22.83 3.32 -13.78
CA LYS A 26 -23.01 4.34 -12.74
C LYS A 26 -22.45 3.95 -11.38
N THR A 27 -21.80 2.81 -11.29
CA THR A 27 -21.19 2.34 -10.04
C THR A 27 -19.76 1.89 -10.30
N ILE A 28 -18.83 2.23 -9.39
CA ILE A 28 -17.45 1.77 -9.34
C ILE A 28 -17.25 1.06 -8.02
N TYR A 29 -16.63 -0.10 -8.05
CA TYR A 29 -16.15 -0.81 -6.87
C TYR A 29 -14.67 -0.54 -6.71
N PHE A 30 -14.32 0.27 -5.69
CA PHE A 30 -12.95 0.70 -5.40
C PHE A 30 -12.41 -0.02 -4.17
N TYR A 31 -11.32 -0.79 -4.32
CA TYR A 31 -10.68 -1.58 -3.28
C TYR A 31 -9.28 -1.01 -2.98
N ASN A 32 -9.08 -0.48 -1.79
CA ASN A 32 -7.92 0.33 -1.43
C ASN A 32 -7.42 0.00 -0.03
N TRP A 33 -6.31 0.56 0.33
CA TRP A 33 -5.79 0.55 1.69
C TRP A 33 -6.74 1.27 2.66
N THR A 34 -6.72 0.84 3.91
CA THR A 34 -7.42 1.54 4.99
C THR A 34 -6.89 2.98 5.10
N GLU A 35 -7.79 3.94 5.30
CA GLU A 35 -7.49 5.38 5.49
C GLU A 35 -6.89 6.13 4.29
N TYR A 36 -6.76 5.51 3.09
CA TYR A 36 -6.15 6.15 1.91
C TYR A 36 -7.08 7.13 1.16
N VAL A 37 -8.28 7.36 1.63
CA VAL A 37 -9.22 8.32 1.03
C VAL A 37 -9.78 9.26 2.10
N PRO A 38 -9.56 10.57 1.97
CA PRO A 38 -10.13 11.55 2.89
C PRO A 38 -11.66 11.49 2.94
N PRO A 39 -12.27 11.76 4.10
CA PRO A 39 -13.72 11.85 4.22
C PRO A 39 -14.32 12.84 3.22
N GLY A 40 -15.41 12.47 2.58
CA GLY A 40 -16.16 13.30 1.63
C GLY A 40 -15.57 13.36 0.22
N LEU A 41 -14.41 12.73 -0.05
CA LEU A 41 -13.76 12.81 -1.38
C LEU A 41 -14.51 12.01 -2.44
N LEU A 42 -14.96 10.80 -2.11
CA LEU A 42 -15.71 9.95 -3.04
C LEU A 42 -17.12 10.47 -3.28
N GLU A 43 -17.71 11.12 -2.28
CA GLU A 43 -18.98 11.85 -2.42
C GLU A 43 -18.84 13.04 -3.37
N GLN A 44 -17.71 13.76 -3.33
CA GLN A 44 -17.40 14.81 -4.28
C GLN A 44 -17.34 14.26 -5.71
N PHE A 45 -16.60 13.17 -5.94
CA PHE A 45 -16.56 12.50 -7.24
C PHE A 45 -17.96 12.10 -7.72
N THR A 46 -18.75 11.49 -6.85
CA THR A 46 -20.14 11.09 -7.18
C THR A 46 -21.00 12.28 -7.55
N LYS A 47 -20.89 13.39 -6.83
CA LYS A 47 -21.65 14.63 -7.12
C LYS A 47 -21.27 15.23 -8.48
N GLU A 48 -19.99 15.19 -8.84
CA GLU A 48 -19.50 15.77 -10.08
C GLU A 48 -19.79 14.90 -11.31
N THR A 49 -19.76 13.57 -11.15
CA THR A 49 -19.81 12.63 -12.28
C THR A 49 -21.14 11.88 -12.39
N GLY A 50 -21.93 11.83 -11.33
CA GLY A 50 -23.10 10.95 -11.21
C GLY A 50 -22.75 9.47 -11.00
N ILE A 51 -21.47 9.12 -10.87
CA ILE A 51 -21.01 7.75 -10.67
C ILE A 51 -20.82 7.49 -9.17
N LYS A 52 -21.53 6.49 -8.64
CA LYS A 52 -21.41 6.08 -7.25
C LYS A 52 -20.15 5.25 -7.05
N VAL A 53 -19.43 5.48 -5.96
CA VAL A 53 -18.28 4.65 -5.57
C VAL A 53 -18.68 3.77 -4.37
N ILE A 54 -18.52 2.45 -4.53
CA ILE A 54 -18.59 1.48 -3.44
C ILE A 54 -17.15 1.22 -2.99
N TYR A 55 -16.82 1.70 -1.81
CA TYR A 55 -15.48 1.66 -1.26
C TYR A 55 -15.31 0.46 -0.31
N SER A 56 -14.22 -0.27 -0.46
CA SER A 56 -13.82 -1.36 0.42
C SER A 56 -12.33 -1.27 0.71
N THR A 57 -11.90 -1.77 1.86
CA THR A 57 -10.50 -1.66 2.29
C THR A 57 -9.84 -3.01 2.52
N TYR A 58 -8.50 -3.00 2.53
CA TYR A 58 -7.62 -4.11 2.90
C TYR A 58 -6.40 -3.58 3.67
N GLU A 59 -5.70 -4.51 4.33
CA GLU A 59 -4.59 -4.23 5.23
C GLU A 59 -3.25 -4.78 4.71
N SER A 60 -3.29 -5.64 3.68
CA SER A 60 -2.07 -6.18 3.05
C SER A 60 -2.27 -6.48 1.57
N ASN A 61 -1.18 -6.42 0.79
CA ASN A 61 -1.18 -6.82 -0.62
C ASN A 61 -1.62 -8.27 -0.81
N GLU A 62 -1.23 -9.18 0.10
CA GLU A 62 -1.55 -10.60 0.06
C GLU A 62 -3.06 -10.83 0.21
N SER A 63 -3.71 -10.11 1.12
CA SER A 63 -5.17 -10.18 1.31
C SER A 63 -5.91 -9.65 0.10
N MET A 64 -5.48 -8.51 -0.45
CA MET A 64 -6.02 -7.92 -1.68
C MET A 64 -5.88 -8.88 -2.86
N TYR A 65 -4.68 -9.39 -3.10
CA TYR A 65 -4.38 -10.32 -4.19
C TYR A 65 -5.20 -11.61 -4.10
N THR A 66 -5.26 -12.23 -2.91
CA THR A 66 -6.04 -13.46 -2.69
C THR A 66 -7.52 -13.23 -2.97
N LYS A 67 -8.05 -12.09 -2.54
CA LYS A 67 -9.44 -11.73 -2.78
C LYS A 67 -9.74 -11.53 -4.26
N LEU A 68 -8.88 -10.79 -4.99
CA LEU A 68 -9.03 -10.61 -6.43
C LEU A 68 -8.94 -11.93 -7.20
N LYS A 69 -8.06 -12.82 -6.79
CA LYS A 69 -7.89 -14.16 -7.41
C LYS A 69 -9.10 -15.07 -7.18
N THR A 70 -9.80 -14.89 -6.06
CA THR A 70 -10.99 -15.66 -5.70
C THR A 70 -12.24 -15.18 -6.45
N TYR A 71 -12.40 -13.87 -6.62
CA TYR A 71 -13.59 -13.27 -7.26
C TYR A 71 -13.41 -13.13 -8.77
N LYS A 72 -13.58 -14.26 -9.49
CA LYS A 72 -13.38 -14.36 -10.95
C LYS A 72 -14.36 -13.52 -11.79
N ASP A 73 -15.51 -13.17 -11.24
CA ASP A 73 -16.59 -12.47 -11.96
C ASP A 73 -16.50 -10.94 -11.93
N GLY A 74 -15.35 -10.39 -11.50
CA GLY A 74 -15.13 -8.95 -11.44
C GLY A 74 -15.87 -8.30 -10.26
N ALA A 75 -15.23 -8.32 -9.07
CA ALA A 75 -15.77 -7.70 -7.87
C ALA A 75 -15.35 -6.24 -7.71
N TYR A 76 -14.27 -5.84 -8.40
CA TYR A 76 -13.67 -4.51 -8.26
C TYR A 76 -13.29 -3.94 -9.62
N ASP A 77 -13.40 -2.61 -9.73
CA ASP A 77 -13.08 -1.86 -10.94
C ASP A 77 -11.77 -1.09 -10.80
N LEU A 78 -11.37 -0.77 -9.58
CA LEU A 78 -10.12 -0.09 -9.25
C LEU A 78 -9.50 -0.67 -7.98
N VAL A 79 -8.19 -0.88 -8.00
CA VAL A 79 -7.39 -1.40 -6.87
C VAL A 79 -6.09 -0.61 -6.74
N VAL A 80 -5.40 -0.72 -5.59
CA VAL A 80 -4.19 0.06 -5.29
C VAL A 80 -3.05 -0.85 -4.80
N PRO A 81 -2.51 -1.74 -5.64
CA PRO A 81 -1.39 -2.59 -5.27
C PRO A 81 -0.09 -1.81 -5.09
N SER A 82 0.77 -2.30 -4.22
CA SER A 82 2.14 -1.78 -4.09
C SER A 82 3.08 -2.35 -5.16
N THR A 83 4.21 -1.69 -5.35
CA THR A 83 5.27 -1.94 -6.31
C THR A 83 5.37 -3.36 -6.89
N TYR A 84 5.80 -4.33 -6.08
CA TYR A 84 6.07 -5.70 -6.56
C TYR A 84 4.80 -6.48 -6.92
N PHE A 85 3.66 -6.18 -6.30
CA PHE A 85 2.38 -6.79 -6.67
C PHE A 85 1.87 -6.29 -8.03
N ILE A 86 2.22 -5.08 -8.45
CA ILE A 86 1.89 -4.59 -9.81
C ILE A 86 2.57 -5.47 -10.84
N SER A 87 3.87 -5.71 -10.70
CA SER A 87 4.63 -6.60 -11.60
C SER A 87 4.05 -8.01 -11.59
N LYS A 88 3.87 -8.61 -10.41
CA LYS A 88 3.28 -9.95 -10.25
C LYS A 88 1.90 -10.04 -10.92
N MET A 89 1.00 -9.13 -10.61
CA MET A 89 -0.38 -9.16 -11.11
C MET A 89 -0.46 -8.90 -12.62
N SER A 90 0.40 -8.03 -13.17
CA SER A 90 0.46 -7.79 -14.61
C SER A 90 0.99 -9.02 -15.36
N HIS A 91 2.02 -9.69 -14.87
CA HIS A 91 2.55 -10.95 -15.43
C HIS A 91 1.53 -12.08 -15.37
N GLU A 92 0.73 -12.16 -14.32
CA GLU A 92 -0.34 -13.16 -14.18
C GLU A 92 -1.61 -12.81 -14.98
N GLY A 93 -1.63 -11.69 -15.71
CA GLY A 93 -2.79 -11.24 -16.48
C GLY A 93 -3.98 -10.81 -15.62
N MET A 94 -3.75 -10.44 -14.38
CA MET A 94 -4.79 -9.95 -13.44
C MET A 94 -5.11 -8.47 -13.58
N LEU A 95 -4.27 -7.70 -14.28
CA LEU A 95 -4.47 -6.28 -14.57
C LEU A 95 -4.66 -6.07 -16.07
N GLN A 96 -5.44 -5.05 -16.41
CA GLN A 96 -5.55 -4.59 -17.79
C GLN A 96 -4.82 -3.28 -17.99
N LYS A 97 -4.46 -2.98 -19.24
CA LYS A 97 -3.77 -1.75 -19.59
C LYS A 97 -4.66 -0.53 -19.37
N ILE A 98 -4.07 0.50 -18.85
CA ILE A 98 -4.70 1.80 -18.61
C ILE A 98 -4.54 2.65 -19.87
N ASP A 99 -5.64 3.19 -20.38
CA ASP A 99 -5.64 4.13 -21.50
C ASP A 99 -5.29 5.55 -20.99
N LYS A 100 -4.00 5.88 -21.05
CA LYS A 100 -3.50 7.19 -20.61
C LYS A 100 -4.09 8.38 -21.37
N SER A 101 -4.63 8.17 -22.57
CA SER A 101 -5.32 9.25 -23.32
C SER A 101 -6.60 9.73 -22.65
N LYS A 102 -7.15 8.94 -21.70
CA LYS A 102 -8.30 9.28 -20.87
C LYS A 102 -7.93 10.00 -19.58
N LEU A 103 -6.64 10.18 -19.30
CA LEU A 103 -6.12 10.77 -18.07
C LEU A 103 -5.56 12.15 -18.36
N SER A 104 -6.42 13.18 -18.35
CA SER A 104 -6.04 14.57 -18.62
C SER A 104 -5.07 15.14 -17.57
N ASN A 105 -5.02 14.53 -16.39
CA ASN A 105 -4.18 14.93 -15.26
C ASN A 105 -2.90 14.09 -15.13
N PHE A 106 -2.60 13.19 -16.07
CA PHE A 106 -1.43 12.33 -16.02
C PHE A 106 -0.11 13.11 -15.99
N ASP A 107 -0.02 14.20 -16.75
CA ASP A 107 1.18 15.05 -16.85
C ASP A 107 1.48 15.83 -15.56
N ASN A 108 0.60 15.79 -14.55
CA ASN A 108 0.88 16.34 -13.23
C ASN A 108 1.83 15.45 -12.40
N LEU A 109 2.03 14.20 -12.80
CA LEU A 109 2.90 13.25 -12.09
C LEU A 109 4.37 13.59 -12.28
N ASP A 110 5.17 13.31 -11.25
CA ASP A 110 6.62 13.45 -11.27
C ASP A 110 7.24 12.44 -12.24
N PRO A 111 7.92 12.90 -13.32
CA PRO A 111 8.56 11.98 -14.26
C PRO A 111 9.60 11.06 -13.61
N SER A 112 10.23 11.50 -12.51
CA SER A 112 11.20 10.70 -11.77
C SER A 112 10.59 9.49 -11.08
N LEU A 113 9.28 9.51 -10.81
CA LEU A 113 8.51 8.43 -10.20
C LEU A 113 7.79 7.54 -11.22
N LEU A 114 7.85 7.87 -12.50
CA LEU A 114 7.35 7.04 -13.59
C LEU A 114 8.41 6.04 -14.07
N HIS A 115 8.01 5.12 -14.94
CA HIS A 115 8.91 4.17 -15.62
C HIS A 115 9.75 3.31 -14.69
N LYS A 116 9.20 2.95 -13.52
CA LYS A 116 9.88 2.07 -12.58
C LYS A 116 9.91 0.63 -13.09
N SER A 117 10.86 -0.16 -12.61
CA SER A 117 11.11 -1.54 -13.07
C SER A 117 9.89 -2.46 -12.95
N PHE A 118 8.99 -2.20 -12.04
CA PHE A 118 7.75 -2.99 -11.86
C PHE A 118 6.68 -2.68 -12.93
N ASP A 119 6.73 -1.53 -13.59
CA ASP A 119 5.88 -1.15 -14.75
C ASP A 119 6.59 -0.11 -15.63
N PRO A 120 7.55 -0.52 -16.46
CA PRO A 120 8.43 0.41 -17.18
C PRO A 120 7.73 1.33 -18.19
N GLN A 121 6.50 1.02 -18.57
CA GLN A 121 5.73 1.84 -19.50
C GLN A 121 4.56 2.56 -18.80
N ASN A 122 4.34 2.34 -17.51
CA ASN A 122 3.12 2.74 -16.80
C ASN A 122 1.86 2.30 -17.56
N ASP A 123 1.89 1.06 -18.05
CA ASP A 123 0.77 0.49 -18.80
C ASP A 123 -0.32 -0.06 -17.86
N TYR A 124 0.05 -0.49 -16.65
CA TYR A 124 -0.83 -1.20 -15.72
C TYR A 124 -1.06 -0.44 -14.41
N SER A 125 -0.27 0.61 -14.15
CA SER A 125 -0.27 1.32 -12.88
C SER A 125 -0.05 2.81 -13.04
N ILE A 126 -0.80 3.58 -12.27
CA ILE A 126 -0.67 5.03 -12.16
C ILE A 126 -0.27 5.37 -10.72
N PRO A 127 0.88 6.00 -10.47
CA PRO A 127 1.31 6.39 -9.13
C PRO A 127 0.24 7.18 -8.38
N TYR A 128 -0.07 6.75 -7.15
CA TYR A 128 -1.06 7.37 -6.31
C TYR A 128 -0.44 7.96 -5.03
N ILE A 129 0.31 7.15 -4.31
CA ILE A 129 1.02 7.48 -3.08
C ILE A 129 2.38 6.78 -3.14
N TRP A 130 3.40 7.39 -2.56
CA TRP A 130 4.69 6.73 -2.36
C TRP A 130 5.22 6.99 -0.96
N GLY A 131 6.18 6.22 -0.54
CA GLY A 131 6.78 6.37 0.76
C GLY A 131 8.00 5.51 0.93
N ALA A 132 8.45 5.45 2.15
CA ALA A 132 9.57 4.60 2.53
C ALA A 132 9.43 4.10 3.96
N THR A 133 10.03 2.94 4.19
CA THR A 133 10.27 2.40 5.52
C THR A 133 11.68 2.77 5.94
N ALA A 134 11.80 3.34 7.13
CA ALA A 134 13.06 3.73 7.73
C ALA A 134 13.04 3.41 9.23
N ILE A 135 14.01 3.93 10.00
CA ILE A 135 14.07 3.67 11.44
C ILE A 135 13.28 4.75 12.17
N GLY A 136 12.22 4.35 12.89
CA GLY A 136 11.52 5.20 13.86
C GLY A 136 12.17 5.10 15.23
N ILE A 137 12.26 6.22 15.93
CA ILE A 137 12.90 6.31 17.23
C ILE A 137 12.01 7.11 18.16
N ASN A 138 11.73 6.59 19.35
CA ASN A 138 11.19 7.38 20.45
C ASN A 138 12.34 8.25 21.03
N SER A 139 12.32 9.53 20.75
CA SER A 139 13.40 10.46 21.13
C SER A 139 13.46 10.76 22.63
N ASP A 140 12.44 10.40 23.41
CA ASP A 140 12.47 10.49 24.87
C ASP A 140 13.26 9.33 25.50
N GLU A 141 13.37 8.19 24.80
CA GLU A 141 13.98 6.96 25.31
C GLU A 141 15.36 6.64 24.66
N VAL A 142 15.57 7.10 23.43
CA VAL A 142 16.78 6.77 22.67
C VAL A 142 17.40 8.03 22.08
N ASP A 143 18.72 8.19 22.28
CA ASP A 143 19.47 9.25 21.61
C ASP A 143 19.47 9.03 20.10
N VAL A 144 18.77 9.89 19.38
CA VAL A 144 18.60 9.84 17.92
C VAL A 144 19.96 9.79 17.20
N SER A 145 20.98 10.52 17.74
CA SER A 145 22.32 10.58 17.14
C SER A 145 23.10 9.24 17.23
N SER A 146 22.66 8.33 18.11
CA SER A 146 23.27 7.01 18.29
C SER A 146 22.82 5.97 17.28
N ILE A 147 21.79 6.31 16.47
CA ILE A 147 21.18 5.44 15.47
C ILE A 147 21.46 5.97 14.07
N THR A 148 22.18 5.22 13.26
CA THR A 148 22.59 5.62 11.90
C THR A 148 22.50 4.49 10.88
N SER A 149 22.16 3.28 11.33
CA SER A 149 22.28 2.05 10.56
C SER A 149 21.17 1.08 10.93
N TRP A 150 20.69 0.29 9.98
CA TRP A 150 19.83 -0.85 10.29
C TRP A 150 20.49 -1.79 11.32
N ALA A 151 21.83 -1.91 11.29
CA ALA A 151 22.56 -2.75 12.23
C ALA A 151 22.38 -2.33 13.69
N ASP A 152 22.03 -1.07 13.97
CA ASP A 152 21.83 -0.59 15.33
C ASP A 152 20.64 -1.28 16.01
N LEU A 153 19.65 -1.77 15.25
CA LEU A 153 18.53 -2.52 15.79
C LEU A 153 18.92 -3.86 16.44
N TRP A 154 20.11 -4.40 16.10
CA TRP A 154 20.63 -5.65 16.68
C TRP A 154 21.36 -5.46 18.01
N LYS A 155 21.52 -4.23 18.50
CA LYS A 155 22.18 -3.99 19.78
C LYS A 155 21.38 -4.62 20.92
N PRO A 156 22.03 -5.34 21.85
CA PRO A 156 21.33 -6.07 22.90
C PRO A 156 20.59 -5.19 23.93
N GLU A 157 20.94 -3.90 23.99
CA GLU A 157 20.27 -2.91 24.83
C GLU A 157 18.80 -2.66 24.43
N TYR A 158 18.42 -3.02 23.20
CA TYR A 158 17.06 -2.86 22.68
C TYR A 158 16.22 -4.14 22.81
N LYS A 159 16.58 -5.01 23.75
CA LYS A 159 15.81 -6.22 24.03
C LYS A 159 14.34 -5.90 24.34
N ASP A 160 13.42 -6.62 23.68
CA ASP A 160 11.95 -6.50 23.86
C ASP A 160 11.43 -5.06 23.67
N SER A 161 12.02 -4.26 22.75
CA SER A 161 11.66 -2.85 22.55
C SER A 161 11.47 -2.43 21.09
N LEU A 162 11.63 -3.36 20.14
CA LEU A 162 11.52 -3.04 18.72
C LEU A 162 10.13 -3.30 18.15
N LEU A 163 9.69 -2.37 17.31
CA LEU A 163 8.61 -2.59 16.35
C LEU A 163 9.17 -2.99 14.99
N LEU A 164 8.63 -4.04 14.38
CA LEU A 164 8.82 -4.33 12.96
C LEU A 164 7.49 -4.22 12.23
N THR A 165 7.53 -3.89 10.94
CA THR A 165 6.37 -4.02 10.06
C THR A 165 5.95 -5.48 9.93
N ASP A 166 4.68 -5.77 9.84
CA ASP A 166 4.18 -7.13 9.54
C ASP A 166 4.15 -7.36 8.02
N ASP A 167 5.33 -7.28 7.42
CA ASP A 167 5.57 -7.47 5.99
C ASP A 167 6.87 -8.24 5.78
N ALA A 168 6.78 -9.41 5.14
CA ALA A 168 7.91 -10.30 4.92
C ALA A 168 9.00 -9.62 4.08
N ARG A 169 8.61 -8.89 3.02
CA ARG A 169 9.55 -8.27 2.11
C ARG A 169 10.29 -7.10 2.76
N GLU A 170 9.62 -6.27 3.55
CA GLU A 170 10.26 -5.16 4.26
C GLU A 170 11.24 -5.66 5.33
N VAL A 171 10.82 -6.62 6.17
CA VAL A 171 11.66 -7.17 7.24
C VAL A 171 12.92 -7.85 6.67
N PHE A 172 12.77 -8.61 5.59
CA PHE A 172 13.93 -9.21 4.92
C PHE A 172 14.81 -8.18 4.22
N GLN A 173 14.22 -7.17 3.58
CA GLN A 173 14.97 -6.10 2.92
C GLN A 173 15.86 -5.35 3.91
N MET A 174 15.37 -5.02 5.10
CA MET A 174 16.15 -4.43 6.18
C MET A 174 17.40 -5.29 6.51
N ALA A 175 17.21 -6.60 6.68
CA ALA A 175 18.31 -7.50 7.01
C ALA A 175 19.31 -7.69 5.84
N LEU A 176 18.80 -7.75 4.61
CA LEU A 176 19.63 -7.84 3.41
C LEU A 176 20.48 -6.58 3.22
N LEU A 177 19.88 -5.39 3.35
CA LEU A 177 20.62 -4.12 3.29
C LEU A 177 21.70 -4.04 4.37
N LYS A 178 21.38 -4.46 5.60
CA LYS A 178 22.38 -4.58 6.68
C LYS A 178 23.56 -5.48 6.30
N LEU A 179 23.32 -6.56 5.56
CA LEU A 179 24.34 -7.50 5.10
C LEU A 179 25.07 -7.01 3.83
N GLY A 180 24.67 -5.88 3.24
CA GLY A 180 25.23 -5.34 2.00
C GLY A 180 24.70 -6.04 0.74
N TYR A 181 23.57 -6.72 0.83
CA TYR A 181 22.88 -7.35 -0.30
C TYR A 181 21.72 -6.47 -0.77
N SER A 182 21.31 -6.66 -2.03
CA SER A 182 20.06 -6.07 -2.51
C SER A 182 18.86 -6.66 -1.78
N GLY A 183 17.92 -5.81 -1.35
CA GLY A 183 16.61 -6.23 -0.80
C GLY A 183 15.72 -6.94 -1.80
N ASN A 184 16.09 -6.90 -3.09
CA ASN A 184 15.39 -7.59 -4.18
C ASN A 184 16.15 -8.84 -4.66
N THR A 185 17.06 -9.38 -3.86
CA THR A 185 17.82 -10.59 -4.23
C THR A 185 16.89 -11.78 -4.42
N THR A 186 17.20 -12.61 -5.42
CA THR A 186 16.55 -13.90 -5.65
C THR A 186 17.50 -15.08 -5.31
N ASP A 187 18.70 -14.78 -4.79
CA ASP A 187 19.67 -15.81 -4.38
C ASP A 187 19.21 -16.46 -3.06
N PRO A 188 18.89 -17.77 -3.06
CA PRO A 188 18.42 -18.47 -1.87
C PRO A 188 19.43 -18.44 -0.72
N LYS A 189 20.74 -18.34 -1.00
CA LYS A 189 21.78 -18.27 0.04
C LYS A 189 21.73 -16.94 0.76
N GLN A 190 21.62 -15.82 0.02
CA GLN A 190 21.51 -14.50 0.62
C GLN A 190 20.22 -14.36 1.45
N ILE A 191 19.12 -14.92 0.96
CA ILE A 191 17.83 -14.94 1.69
C ILE A 191 17.97 -15.79 2.97
N GLU A 192 18.65 -16.93 2.92
CA GLU A 192 18.90 -17.76 4.10
C GLU A 192 19.83 -17.05 5.10
N GLU A 193 20.85 -16.33 4.64
CA GLU A 193 21.72 -15.53 5.51
C GLU A 193 20.94 -14.41 6.22
N ALA A 194 20.06 -13.72 5.49
CA ALA A 194 19.16 -12.72 6.08
C ALA A 194 18.22 -13.34 7.12
N TYR A 195 17.68 -14.53 6.86
CA TYR A 195 16.86 -15.25 7.84
C TYR A 195 17.65 -15.57 9.13
N LYS A 196 18.87 -16.07 9.01
CA LYS A 196 19.74 -16.35 10.18
C LYS A 196 20.08 -15.07 10.95
N GLU A 197 20.21 -13.98 10.24
CA GLU A 197 20.46 -12.66 10.85
C GLU A 197 19.22 -12.15 11.58
N LEU A 198 18.04 -12.29 10.97
CA LEU A 198 16.76 -11.95 11.61
C LEU A 198 16.48 -12.79 12.88
N GLN A 199 16.87 -14.07 12.89
CA GLN A 199 16.75 -14.87 14.10
C GLN A 199 17.53 -14.28 15.30
N LYS A 200 18.66 -13.61 15.03
CA LYS A 200 19.44 -12.92 16.08
C LYS A 200 18.77 -11.61 16.53
N LEU A 201 17.94 -11.01 15.67
CA LEU A 201 17.16 -9.81 16.00
C LEU A 201 15.95 -10.12 16.88
N MET A 202 15.38 -11.33 16.76
CA MET A 202 14.09 -11.67 17.40
C MET A 202 14.03 -11.40 18.91
N PRO A 203 15.09 -11.56 19.72
CA PRO A 203 15.07 -11.19 21.14
C PRO A 203 14.82 -9.69 21.39
N ASN A 204 15.06 -8.83 20.42
CA ASN A 204 14.83 -7.39 20.52
C ASN A 204 13.42 -7.00 20.09
N VAL A 205 12.75 -7.84 19.30
CA VAL A 205 11.44 -7.52 18.71
C VAL A 205 10.32 -7.67 19.74
N LEU A 206 9.62 -6.60 20.04
CA LEU A 206 8.43 -6.60 20.86
C LEU A 206 7.18 -6.97 20.06
N ALA A 207 7.01 -6.37 18.88
CA ALA A 207 5.82 -6.55 18.08
C ALA A 207 6.08 -6.48 16.56
N PHE A 208 5.16 -7.08 15.81
CA PHE A 208 4.97 -6.83 14.37
C PHE A 208 3.63 -6.10 14.21
N ASN A 209 3.62 -4.96 13.53
CA ASN A 209 2.40 -4.20 13.31
C ASN A 209 2.49 -3.37 12.01
N SER A 210 1.58 -3.65 11.08
CA SER A 210 1.37 -2.87 9.85
C SER A 210 0.03 -2.16 9.79
N ASP A 211 -0.91 -2.43 10.73
CA ASP A 211 -2.23 -1.79 10.73
C ASP A 211 -2.14 -0.34 11.21
N ASN A 212 -1.45 -0.14 12.33
CA ASN A 212 -1.21 1.18 12.92
C ASN A 212 0.16 1.21 13.58
N PRO A 213 1.25 1.30 12.81
CA PRO A 213 2.61 1.25 13.35
C PRO A 213 2.97 2.51 14.18
N ALA A 214 2.22 3.60 14.06
CA ALA A 214 2.41 4.80 14.88
C ALA A 214 1.99 4.59 16.35
N ASN A 215 0.95 3.78 16.59
CA ASN A 215 0.33 3.66 17.90
C ASN A 215 1.27 3.14 19.01
N PRO A 216 2.10 2.08 18.81
CA PRO A 216 3.05 1.63 19.82
C PRO A 216 4.06 2.72 20.24
N TYR A 217 4.50 3.57 19.32
CA TYR A 217 5.36 4.73 19.66
C TYR A 217 4.60 5.79 20.44
N MET A 218 3.36 6.10 20.05
CA MET A 218 2.53 7.09 20.75
C MET A 218 2.23 6.66 22.19
N GLN A 219 2.18 5.37 22.47
CA GLN A 219 1.92 4.82 23.80
C GLN A 219 3.20 4.55 24.61
N GLY A 220 4.38 4.77 24.00
CA GLY A 220 5.65 4.48 24.66
C GLY A 220 5.92 2.99 24.87
N GLU A 221 5.28 2.11 24.08
CA GLU A 221 5.45 0.66 24.18
C GLU A 221 6.73 0.19 23.49
N VAL A 222 7.20 0.93 22.47
CA VAL A 222 8.41 0.63 21.70
C VAL A 222 9.34 1.83 21.66
N ASN A 223 10.65 1.56 21.63
CA ASN A 223 11.66 2.60 21.64
C ASN A 223 12.17 2.93 20.24
N LEU A 224 12.25 1.92 19.37
CA LEU A 224 12.70 2.10 17.99
C LEU A 224 12.24 0.92 17.13
N GLY A 225 12.50 1.00 15.82
CA GLY A 225 12.19 -0.10 14.90
C GLY A 225 11.88 0.38 13.50
N MET A 226 11.20 -0.45 12.73
CA MET A 226 10.74 -0.11 11.39
C MET A 226 9.45 0.71 11.47
N ILE A 227 9.36 1.79 10.69
CA ILE A 227 8.13 2.55 10.53
C ILE A 227 8.05 3.16 9.14
N TRP A 228 6.87 3.29 8.62
CA TRP A 228 6.60 4.06 7.42
C TRP A 228 6.71 5.56 7.71
N ASN A 229 7.33 6.27 6.81
CA ASN A 229 7.59 7.71 6.98
C ASN A 229 6.31 8.54 7.20
N GLY A 230 5.20 8.21 6.53
CA GLY A 230 3.92 8.87 6.76
C GLY A 230 3.35 8.58 8.15
N SER A 231 3.45 7.34 8.63
CA SER A 231 3.02 6.98 9.98
C SER A 231 3.83 7.71 11.06
N ALA A 232 5.15 7.84 10.86
CA ALA A 232 6.00 8.63 11.76
C ALA A 232 5.60 10.12 11.75
N PHE A 233 5.31 10.68 10.58
CA PHE A 233 4.84 12.05 10.43
C PHE A 233 3.52 12.29 11.19
N ILE A 234 2.50 11.44 10.98
CA ILE A 234 1.21 11.56 11.66
C ILE A 234 1.36 11.42 13.18
N ALA A 235 2.17 10.49 13.67
CA ALA A 235 2.43 10.32 15.09
C ALA A 235 3.09 11.58 15.69
N ARG A 236 4.06 12.16 15.00
CA ARG A 236 4.73 13.40 15.42
C ARG A 236 3.78 14.59 15.44
N GLU A 237 2.94 14.76 14.42
CA GLU A 237 1.89 15.80 14.39
C GLU A 237 0.86 15.61 15.52
N ALA A 238 0.63 14.39 15.96
CA ALA A 238 -0.19 14.08 17.14
C ALA A 238 0.54 14.30 18.48
N GLY A 239 1.81 14.74 18.46
CA GLY A 239 2.62 15.04 19.65
C GLY A 239 3.42 13.88 20.21
N ALA A 240 3.55 12.75 19.46
CA ALA A 240 4.44 11.67 19.86
C ALA A 240 5.91 12.08 19.71
N PRO A 241 6.80 11.67 20.63
CA PRO A 241 8.23 11.96 20.55
C PRO A 241 8.91 11.02 19.56
N ILE A 242 8.46 11.04 18.30
CA ILE A 242 8.99 10.15 17.26
C ILE A 242 9.84 10.92 16.25
N GLU A 243 11.04 10.40 16.01
CA GLU A 243 11.93 10.85 14.95
C GLU A 243 12.16 9.74 13.93
N LEU A 244 12.32 10.13 12.66
CA LEU A 244 12.66 9.21 11.57
C LEU A 244 14.13 9.37 11.21
N VAL A 245 14.86 8.26 11.21
CA VAL A 245 16.26 8.21 10.81
C VAL A 245 16.42 7.40 9.53
N TRP A 246 17.04 8.01 8.52
CA TRP A 246 17.44 7.33 7.30
C TRP A 246 18.72 6.54 7.54
N PRO A 247 18.66 5.20 7.47
CA PRO A 247 19.85 4.38 7.71
C PRO A 247 20.87 4.57 6.59
N LYS A 248 22.16 4.48 6.92
CA LYS A 248 23.25 4.68 5.96
C LYS A 248 23.24 3.66 4.81
N GLU A 249 22.68 2.49 5.03
CA GLU A 249 22.48 1.44 4.02
C GLU A 249 21.37 1.76 3.03
N GLY A 250 20.54 2.77 3.33
CA GLY A 250 19.39 3.18 2.55
C GLY A 250 18.05 2.77 3.15
N GLY A 251 17.03 3.56 2.88
CA GLY A 251 15.62 3.26 3.19
C GLY A 251 15.02 2.28 2.20
N ILE A 252 13.87 1.72 2.56
CA ILE A 252 13.08 0.81 1.72
C ILE A 252 11.97 1.62 1.07
N PHE A 253 12.05 1.86 -0.24
CA PHE A 253 11.08 2.66 -0.97
C PHE A 253 9.99 1.80 -1.60
N TRP A 254 8.76 2.27 -1.50
CA TRP A 254 7.58 1.64 -2.09
C TRP A 254 6.66 2.68 -2.73
N MET A 255 5.77 2.22 -3.59
CA MET A 255 4.78 3.03 -4.28
C MET A 255 3.49 2.25 -4.43
N ASP A 256 2.40 2.86 -3.99
CA ASP A 256 1.06 2.35 -4.18
C ASP A 256 0.44 3.02 -5.39
N SER A 257 -0.06 2.23 -6.31
CA SER A 257 -0.51 2.73 -7.59
C SER A 257 -1.91 2.26 -7.93
N LEU A 258 -2.69 3.15 -8.56
CA LEU A 258 -4.01 2.86 -9.08
C LEU A 258 -3.88 1.87 -10.26
N ALA A 259 -4.59 0.76 -10.21
CA ALA A 259 -4.58 -0.29 -11.21
C ALA A 259 -5.99 -0.81 -11.49
N ILE A 260 -6.26 -1.21 -12.72
CA ILE A 260 -7.57 -1.72 -13.16
C ILE A 260 -7.49 -3.24 -13.26
N PRO A 261 -8.27 -4.02 -12.48
CA PRO A 261 -8.34 -5.46 -12.63
C PRO A 261 -8.76 -5.89 -14.05
N ALA A 262 -8.21 -7.00 -14.52
CA ALA A 262 -8.50 -7.51 -15.86
C ALA A 262 -9.98 -7.83 -16.10
N ASN A 263 -10.72 -8.16 -15.04
CA ASN A 263 -12.14 -8.49 -15.07
C ASN A 263 -13.04 -7.35 -14.55
N ALA A 264 -12.52 -6.12 -14.47
CA ALA A 264 -13.31 -4.93 -14.09
C ALA A 264 -14.50 -4.73 -15.03
N LYS A 265 -15.65 -4.37 -14.48
CA LYS A 265 -16.90 -4.20 -15.21
C LYS A 265 -17.11 -2.76 -15.67
N ASN A 266 -16.63 -1.79 -14.90
CA ASN A 266 -16.76 -0.37 -15.19
C ASN A 266 -15.39 0.28 -15.43
N VAL A 267 -14.73 -0.13 -16.51
CA VAL A 267 -13.40 0.37 -16.91
C VAL A 267 -13.41 1.88 -17.20
N GLU A 268 -14.49 2.37 -17.80
CA GLU A 268 -14.64 3.79 -18.11
C GLU A 268 -14.78 4.62 -16.81
N GLY A 269 -15.56 4.14 -15.88
CA GLY A 269 -15.68 4.75 -14.55
C GLY A 269 -14.35 4.73 -13.80
N ALA A 270 -13.60 3.63 -13.86
CA ALA A 270 -12.28 3.52 -13.24
C ALA A 270 -11.32 4.57 -13.78
N HIS A 271 -11.26 4.80 -15.10
CA HIS A 271 -10.44 5.88 -15.69
C HIS A 271 -10.85 7.27 -15.20
N LYS A 272 -12.16 7.53 -15.08
CA LYS A 272 -12.65 8.81 -14.54
C LYS A 272 -12.26 9.01 -13.08
N LEU A 273 -12.29 7.95 -12.28
CA LEU A 273 -11.87 8.03 -10.87
C LEU A 273 -10.35 8.22 -10.76
N ILE A 274 -9.56 7.53 -11.59
CA ILE A 274 -8.11 7.74 -11.68
C ILE A 274 -7.82 9.21 -12.03
N ASP A 275 -8.42 9.74 -13.10
CA ASP A 275 -8.18 11.11 -13.53
C ASP A 275 -8.62 12.15 -12.49
N PHE A 276 -9.73 11.89 -11.77
CA PHE A 276 -10.18 12.70 -10.64
C PHE A 276 -9.14 12.71 -9.49
N LEU A 277 -8.60 11.54 -9.12
CA LEU A 277 -7.59 11.41 -8.06
C LEU A 277 -6.25 12.07 -8.44
N LEU A 278 -5.96 12.23 -9.73
CA LEU A 278 -4.78 12.94 -10.25
C LEU A 278 -4.95 14.46 -10.35
N ARG A 279 -6.12 15.02 -10.07
CA ARG A 279 -6.28 16.48 -10.00
C ARG A 279 -5.41 17.05 -8.91
N PRO A 280 -4.70 18.18 -9.14
CA PRO A 280 -3.78 18.73 -8.14
C PRO A 280 -4.41 18.97 -6.78
N GLU A 281 -5.60 19.56 -6.74
CA GLU A 281 -6.32 19.86 -5.49
C GLU A 281 -6.81 18.60 -4.76
N VAL A 282 -7.13 17.53 -5.51
CA VAL A 282 -7.55 16.26 -4.96
C VAL A 282 -6.36 15.51 -4.40
N ALA A 283 -5.27 15.39 -5.17
CA ALA A 283 -4.05 14.73 -4.74
C ALA A 283 -3.39 15.44 -3.54
N ALA A 284 -3.45 16.78 -3.49
CA ALA A 284 -2.98 17.54 -2.33
C ALA A 284 -3.81 17.23 -1.08
N LYS A 285 -5.15 17.21 -1.21
CA LYS A 285 -6.05 16.86 -0.11
C LYS A 285 -5.80 15.43 0.41
N VAL A 286 -5.56 14.49 -0.49
CA VAL A 286 -5.19 13.12 -0.11
C VAL A 286 -3.89 13.13 0.68
N ALA A 287 -2.81 13.68 0.13
CA ALA A 287 -1.49 13.69 0.77
C ALA A 287 -1.50 14.37 2.15
N GLU A 288 -2.19 15.49 2.27
CA GLU A 288 -2.32 16.22 3.54
C GLU A 288 -3.07 15.40 4.60
N ASN A 289 -4.14 14.70 4.19
CA ASN A 289 -4.96 13.94 5.13
C ASN A 289 -4.28 12.65 5.61
N ILE A 290 -3.54 11.96 4.71
CA ILE A 290 -2.96 10.65 5.02
C ILE A 290 -1.49 10.73 5.44
N GLY A 291 -0.87 11.90 5.33
CA GLY A 291 0.52 12.13 5.76
C GLY A 291 1.59 11.47 4.90
N TYR A 292 1.29 11.06 3.68
CA TYR A 292 2.26 10.46 2.75
C TYR A 292 2.57 11.37 1.56
N PRO A 293 3.78 11.26 0.99
CA PRO A 293 4.16 12.01 -0.20
C PRO A 293 3.27 11.69 -1.40
N THR A 294 2.85 12.73 -2.10
CA THR A 294 2.17 12.58 -3.39
C THR A 294 3.16 12.55 -4.54
N PRO A 295 2.97 11.67 -5.53
CA PRO A 295 3.75 11.69 -6.78
C PRO A 295 3.34 12.84 -7.72
N ASN A 296 2.37 13.66 -7.36
CA ASN A 296 1.81 14.72 -8.19
C ASN A 296 2.50 16.06 -7.92
N LEU A 297 3.39 16.50 -8.82
CA LEU A 297 4.15 17.76 -8.69
C LEU A 297 3.28 19.01 -8.62
N ALA A 298 2.13 19.00 -9.32
CA ALA A 298 1.20 20.12 -9.26
C ALA A 298 0.50 20.18 -7.88
N ALA A 299 0.18 19.04 -7.31
CA ALA A 299 -0.36 18.93 -5.95
C ALA A 299 0.65 19.37 -4.88
N GLN A 300 1.93 18.99 -5.01
CA GLN A 300 2.97 19.41 -4.05
C GLN A 300 3.06 20.93 -3.90
N LYS A 301 2.78 21.69 -4.99
CA LYS A 301 2.77 23.18 -4.95
C LYS A 301 1.61 23.73 -4.13
N LEU A 302 0.57 22.96 -3.90
CA LEU A 302 -0.60 23.34 -3.09
C LEU A 302 -0.46 22.96 -1.62
N LEU A 303 0.46 22.04 -1.30
CA LEU A 303 0.69 21.59 0.07
C LEU A 303 1.39 22.66 0.93
N PRO A 304 1.13 22.70 2.25
CA PRO A 304 1.89 23.51 3.19
C PRO A 304 3.40 23.24 3.09
N LYS A 305 4.20 24.30 3.24
CA LYS A 305 5.66 24.15 3.24
C LYS A 305 6.20 23.32 4.42
N THR A 306 5.47 23.24 5.50
CA THR A 306 5.77 22.36 6.63
C THR A 306 5.77 20.89 6.22
N ILE A 307 4.92 20.49 5.28
CA ILE A 307 4.86 19.15 4.72
C ILE A 307 5.95 18.96 3.65
N THR A 308 6.00 19.84 2.65
CA THR A 308 6.90 19.65 1.48
C THR A 308 8.38 19.86 1.80
N LYS A 309 8.71 20.47 2.94
CA LYS A 309 10.09 20.63 3.43
C LYS A 309 10.46 19.62 4.52
N ASP A 310 9.53 18.82 4.95
CA ASP A 310 9.81 17.77 5.90
C ASP A 310 10.63 16.65 5.22
N SER A 311 11.89 16.51 5.65
CA SER A 311 12.82 15.53 5.07
C SER A 311 12.48 14.10 5.40
N SER A 312 11.59 13.85 6.37
CA SER A 312 11.05 12.51 6.62
C SER A 312 10.01 12.11 5.58
N LEU A 313 9.24 13.07 5.05
CA LEU A 313 8.25 12.82 3.98
C LEU A 313 8.87 12.96 2.58
N TYR A 314 9.60 14.03 2.34
CA TYR A 314 10.25 14.32 1.06
C TYR A 314 11.76 14.27 1.24
N PRO A 315 12.36 13.06 1.29
CA PRO A 315 13.81 12.91 1.43
C PRO A 315 14.54 13.50 0.22
N SER A 316 15.80 13.91 0.44
CA SER A 316 16.64 14.43 -0.64
C SER A 316 16.93 13.35 -1.69
N GLU A 317 17.31 13.78 -2.91
CA GLU A 317 17.74 12.86 -3.96
C GLU A 317 18.91 11.97 -3.51
N GLU A 318 19.79 12.47 -2.64
CA GLU A 318 20.88 11.67 -2.05
C GLU A 318 20.33 10.51 -1.21
N ILE A 319 19.31 10.73 -0.38
CA ILE A 319 18.68 9.69 0.43
C ILE A 319 17.95 8.70 -0.47
N ILE A 320 17.20 9.17 -1.46
CA ILE A 320 16.48 8.32 -2.41
C ILE A 320 17.46 7.44 -3.21
N SER A 321 18.60 8.01 -3.63
CA SER A 321 19.59 7.27 -4.42
C SER A 321 20.34 6.18 -3.64
N LYS A 322 20.44 6.30 -2.32
CA LYS A 322 21.00 5.28 -1.43
C LYS A 322 20.00 4.18 -1.09
N GLY A 323 18.71 4.48 -1.16
CA GLY A 323 17.67 3.52 -0.88
C GLY A 323 17.33 2.61 -2.06
N GLU A 324 16.49 1.64 -1.83
CA GLU A 324 16.12 0.66 -2.83
C GLU A 324 14.60 0.55 -2.96
N TRP A 325 14.12 0.66 -4.20
CA TRP A 325 12.70 0.42 -4.51
C TRP A 325 12.42 -1.07 -4.48
N GLN A 326 11.31 -1.44 -3.86
CA GLN A 326 10.86 -2.83 -3.89
C GLN A 326 10.49 -3.24 -5.32
N ASN A 327 10.96 -4.43 -5.74
CA ASN A 327 10.66 -5.06 -7.01
C ASN A 327 10.10 -6.46 -6.80
N ASP A 328 9.50 -6.99 -7.86
CA ASP A 328 9.12 -8.39 -7.90
C ASP A 328 10.37 -9.29 -7.85
N VAL A 329 10.34 -10.27 -6.99
CA VAL A 329 11.38 -11.29 -6.84
C VAL A 329 10.93 -12.65 -7.36
N GLY A 330 9.80 -12.69 -8.08
CA GLY A 330 9.26 -13.88 -8.73
C GLY A 330 9.07 -15.04 -7.73
N GLU A 331 9.56 -16.22 -8.10
CA GLU A 331 9.42 -17.44 -7.29
C GLU A 331 10.13 -17.37 -5.93
N ALA A 332 11.11 -16.47 -5.76
CA ALA A 332 11.78 -16.28 -4.48
C ALA A 332 10.83 -15.74 -3.39
N THR A 333 9.69 -15.14 -3.75
CA THR A 333 8.64 -14.70 -2.81
C THR A 333 8.24 -15.83 -1.86
N VAL A 334 8.07 -17.06 -2.37
CA VAL A 334 7.70 -18.23 -1.57
C VAL A 334 8.75 -18.53 -0.48
N LEU A 335 10.03 -18.31 -0.79
CA LEU A 335 11.11 -18.53 0.17
C LEU A 335 11.11 -17.45 1.26
N TYR A 336 10.94 -16.18 0.89
CA TYR A 336 10.78 -15.07 1.83
C TYR A 336 9.62 -15.31 2.80
N GLU A 337 8.44 -15.62 2.28
CA GLU A 337 7.25 -15.91 3.07
C GLU A 337 7.44 -17.11 4.00
N SER A 338 8.02 -18.21 3.48
CA SER A 338 8.29 -19.41 4.29
C SER A 338 9.21 -19.12 5.47
N TYR A 339 10.30 -18.38 5.25
CA TYR A 339 11.21 -18.01 6.32
C TYR A 339 10.57 -16.99 7.28
N TYR A 340 9.79 -16.07 6.79
CA TYR A 340 9.07 -15.10 7.62
C TYR A 340 8.08 -15.78 8.57
N GLN A 341 7.31 -16.75 8.09
CA GLN A 341 6.40 -17.54 8.92
C GLN A 341 7.16 -18.34 9.99
N LYS A 342 8.31 -18.93 9.63
CA LYS A 342 9.17 -19.63 10.62
C LYS A 342 9.74 -18.67 11.66
N LEU A 343 10.09 -17.44 11.26
CA LEU A 343 10.60 -16.42 12.16
C LEU A 343 9.54 -16.04 13.20
N LYS A 344 8.29 -15.82 12.77
CA LYS A 344 7.16 -15.49 13.65
C LYS A 344 6.75 -16.66 14.55
N ALA A 345 6.80 -17.89 14.05
CA ALA A 345 6.47 -19.10 14.82
C ALA A 345 7.52 -19.50 15.88
N GLY A 346 8.75 -19.03 15.74
CA GLY A 346 9.84 -19.28 16.70
C GLY A 346 9.88 -18.32 17.89
N ARG A 347 8.88 -17.48 18.04
CA ARG A 347 8.71 -16.48 19.11
C ARG A 347 8.11 -17.05 20.36
#